data_71b1710402ab8f6595303dd9155a9395
#
_entry.id   71b1710402ab8f6595303dd9155a9395
#
_cell.length_a   1.000
_cell.length_b   1.000
_cell.length_c   1.000
_cell.angle_alpha   90.00
_cell.angle_beta   90.00
_cell.angle_gamma   90.00
#
_symmetry.space_group_name_H-M   'P 1'
#
loop_
_entity.id
_entity.type
_entity.pdbx_description
1 polymer ?
#
loop_
_entity_poly.entity_id
_entity_poly.type
_entity_poly.pdbx_seq_one_letter_code
_entity_poly.pdbx_strand_id
1 'polypeptide(L)'
;MSISKAFEVAFDRMADKGWDKIYVMVDIHDTILRACYEQDETFDYLPLAREALRQLTRRVDICLILWTACDRTKLDFYMCRFEHDGIHFEYANCNPEVQNTHISCFDDKFYFNVGIDDKFGFDGDTDWAEVLAALDAHPASRQ
;
A
#
# COMPACT_ATOMS: atom_id res chain seq x y z
N MET A 1 8.85 -4.81 -13.85
CA MET A 1 9.48 -3.78 -12.99
C MET A 1 9.42 -4.24 -11.55
N SER A 2 10.53 -4.18 -10.83
CA SER A 2 10.55 -4.59 -9.42
C SER A 2 9.86 -3.56 -8.53
N ILE A 3 9.37 -4.00 -7.38
CA ILE A 3 8.77 -3.10 -6.40
C ILE A 3 9.79 -2.09 -5.85
N SER A 4 11.05 -2.49 -5.73
CA SER A 4 12.13 -1.58 -5.35
C SER A 4 12.24 -0.39 -6.30
N LYS A 5 12.13 -0.65 -7.59
CA LYS A 5 12.19 0.41 -8.61
C LYS A 5 10.99 1.34 -8.51
N ALA A 6 9.81 0.79 -8.24
CA ALA A 6 8.59 1.60 -8.07
C ALA A 6 8.75 2.59 -6.91
N PHE A 7 9.28 2.13 -5.77
CA PHE A 7 9.54 3.00 -4.63
C PHE A 7 10.62 4.02 -4.93
N GLU A 8 11.72 3.62 -5.56
CA GLU A 8 12.80 4.53 -5.96
C GLU A 8 12.26 5.68 -6.80
N VAL A 9 11.49 5.35 -7.85
CA VAL A 9 10.90 6.36 -8.74
C VAL A 9 9.96 7.29 -7.97
N ALA A 10 9.12 6.73 -7.09
CA ALA A 10 8.17 7.54 -6.31
C ALA A 10 8.90 8.50 -5.35
N PHE A 11 9.90 8.02 -4.63
CA PHE A 11 10.67 8.86 -3.72
C PHE A 11 11.48 9.92 -4.46
N ASP A 12 12.07 9.59 -5.61
CA ASP A 12 12.79 10.56 -6.43
C ASP A 12 11.87 11.66 -6.93
N ARG A 13 10.66 11.31 -7.36
CA ARG A 13 9.65 12.30 -7.79
C ARG A 13 9.18 13.15 -6.63
N MET A 14 8.99 12.56 -5.45
CA MET A 14 8.61 13.31 -4.27
C MET A 14 9.64 14.38 -3.95
N ALA A 15 10.92 14.02 -3.97
CA ALA A 15 12.01 14.97 -3.72
C ALA A 15 12.07 16.05 -4.80
N ASP A 16 11.97 15.66 -6.07
CA ASP A 16 12.06 16.55 -7.22
C ASP A 16 10.90 17.56 -7.27
N LYS A 17 9.69 17.10 -6.95
CA LYS A 17 8.46 17.90 -7.01
C LYS A 17 8.14 18.63 -5.71
N GLY A 18 8.85 18.32 -4.62
CA GLY A 18 8.58 18.90 -3.31
C GLY A 18 7.29 18.38 -2.67
N TRP A 19 6.90 17.15 -2.95
CA TRP A 19 5.71 16.55 -2.33
C TRP A 19 5.97 16.19 -0.86
N ASP A 20 4.94 16.30 -0.04
CA ASP A 20 5.01 15.90 1.38
C ASP A 20 4.95 14.39 1.56
N LYS A 21 4.27 13.71 0.65
CA LYS A 21 4.04 12.27 0.77
C LYS A 21 3.84 11.62 -0.59
N ILE A 22 3.99 10.30 -0.61
CA ILE A 22 3.57 9.44 -1.70
C ILE A 22 2.40 8.56 -1.23
N TYR A 23 1.62 8.08 -2.18
CA TYR A 23 0.46 7.23 -1.93
C TYR A 23 0.78 5.83 -2.40
N VAL A 24 0.62 4.85 -1.50
CA VAL A 24 0.92 3.44 -1.79
C VAL A 24 -0.39 2.66 -1.68
N MET A 25 -0.83 2.13 -2.80
CA MET A 25 -2.02 1.29 -2.86
C MET A 25 -1.62 -0.17 -2.68
N VAL A 26 -2.36 -0.93 -1.86
CA VAL A 26 -2.02 -2.32 -1.52
C VAL A 26 -3.26 -3.21 -1.60
N ASP A 27 -3.16 -4.29 -2.35
CA ASP A 27 -4.17 -5.36 -2.41
C ASP A 27 -4.07 -6.28 -1.20
N ILE A 28 -5.13 -7.03 -0.90
CA ILE A 28 -5.17 -7.92 0.27
C ILE A 28 -4.75 -9.36 -0.09
N HIS A 29 -5.59 -10.04 -0.87
CA HIS A 29 -5.45 -11.49 -1.07
C HIS A 29 -4.28 -11.82 -1.99
N ASP A 30 -3.44 -12.76 -1.56
CA ASP A 30 -2.19 -13.16 -2.22
C ASP A 30 -1.18 -12.03 -2.37
N THR A 31 -1.38 -10.93 -1.65
CA THR A 31 -0.45 -9.80 -1.56
C THR A 31 -0.05 -9.59 -0.10
N ILE A 32 -0.99 -9.30 0.79
CA ILE A 32 -0.76 -9.17 2.24
C ILE A 32 -1.00 -10.51 2.93
N LEU A 33 -2.14 -11.11 2.63
CA LEU A 33 -2.64 -12.33 3.26
C LEU A 33 -2.75 -13.43 2.23
N ARG A 34 -2.44 -14.65 2.66
CA ARG A 34 -2.61 -15.83 1.82
C ARG A 34 -4.11 -16.04 1.58
N ALA A 35 -4.51 -16.09 0.32
CA ALA A 35 -5.91 -16.31 -0.03
C ALA A 35 -6.34 -17.73 0.38
N CYS A 36 -7.55 -17.82 0.92
CA CYS A 36 -8.19 -19.10 1.23
C CYS A 36 -9.64 -19.02 0.81
N TYR A 37 -9.95 -19.56 -0.36
CA TYR A 37 -11.29 -19.47 -0.95
C TYR A 37 -12.29 -20.44 -0.33
N GLU A 38 -11.83 -21.35 0.54
CA GLU A 38 -12.69 -22.25 1.29
C GLU A 38 -13.22 -21.63 2.58
N GLN A 39 -12.64 -20.52 3.02
CA GLN A 39 -13.01 -19.78 4.21
C GLN A 39 -13.30 -18.34 3.83
N ASP A 40 -14.27 -17.74 4.48
CA ASP A 40 -14.65 -16.36 4.19
C ASP A 40 -13.57 -15.35 4.57
N GLU A 41 -12.81 -15.65 5.61
CA GLU A 41 -11.84 -14.71 6.17
C GLU A 41 -10.55 -15.43 6.53
N THR A 42 -9.43 -14.80 6.24
CA THR A 42 -8.12 -15.32 6.55
C THR A 42 -7.25 -14.22 7.14
N PHE A 43 -6.36 -14.57 8.05
CA PHE A 43 -5.34 -13.66 8.56
C PHE A 43 -3.98 -14.33 8.63
N ASP A 44 -3.66 -15.07 7.59
CA ASP A 44 -2.35 -15.69 7.42
C ASP A 44 -1.46 -14.74 6.59
N TYR A 45 -0.68 -13.92 7.27
CA TYR A 45 0.20 -12.97 6.61
C TYR A 45 1.26 -13.67 5.75
N LEU A 46 1.47 -13.14 4.56
CA LEU A 46 2.60 -13.54 3.74
C LEU A 46 3.91 -13.08 4.38
N PRO A 47 5.06 -13.73 4.05
CA PRO A 47 6.31 -13.46 4.75
C PRO A 47 6.70 -11.98 4.72
N LEU A 48 6.97 -11.41 5.89
CA LEU A 48 7.38 -10.02 6.13
C LEU A 48 6.32 -8.96 5.80
N ALA A 49 5.12 -9.36 5.36
CA ALA A 49 4.07 -8.41 4.98
C ALA A 49 3.68 -7.52 6.17
N ARG A 50 3.42 -8.13 7.33
CA ARG A 50 3.01 -7.38 8.52
C ARG A 50 4.10 -6.41 8.95
N GLU A 51 5.34 -6.85 8.97
CA GLU A 51 6.46 -6.01 9.36
C GLU A 51 6.65 -4.83 8.40
N ALA A 52 6.63 -5.09 7.09
CA ALA A 52 6.75 -4.05 6.08
C ALA A 52 5.62 -3.04 6.17
N LEU A 53 4.39 -3.50 6.32
CA LEU A 53 3.22 -2.62 6.43
C LEU A 53 3.24 -1.78 7.71
N ARG A 54 3.76 -2.31 8.81
CA ARG A 54 3.98 -1.54 10.02
C ARG A 54 5.00 -0.43 9.80
N GLN A 55 6.09 -0.70 9.10
CA GLN A 55 7.08 0.32 8.79
C GLN A 55 6.50 1.38 7.85
N LEU A 56 5.75 0.98 6.83
CA LEU A 56 5.05 1.92 5.95
C LEU A 56 4.09 2.81 6.74
N THR A 57 3.35 2.22 7.68
CA THR A 57 2.40 2.95 8.53
C THR A 57 3.08 4.04 9.36
N ARG A 58 4.30 3.78 9.84
CA ARG A 58 5.04 4.73 10.68
C ARG A 58 5.64 5.90 9.91
N ARG A 59 5.72 5.79 8.58
CA ARG A 59 6.32 6.84 7.75
C ARG A 59 5.35 8.00 7.54
N VAL A 60 5.76 9.21 7.90
CA VAL A 60 4.94 10.42 7.70
C VAL A 60 4.83 10.79 6.23
N ASP A 61 5.77 10.32 5.41
CA ASP A 61 5.82 10.59 3.97
C ASP A 61 5.10 9.52 3.13
N ILE A 62 4.38 8.58 3.76
CA ILE A 62 3.64 7.54 3.07
C ILE A 62 2.21 7.50 3.58
N CYS A 63 1.27 7.52 2.62
CA CYS A 63 -0.15 7.30 2.88
C CYS A 63 -0.55 5.97 2.27
N LEU A 64 -1.00 5.02 3.10
CA LEU A 64 -1.43 3.71 2.65
C LEU A 64 -2.90 3.73 2.26
N ILE A 65 -3.20 3.15 1.10
CA ILE A 65 -4.56 3.00 0.59
C ILE A 65 -4.82 1.53 0.31
N LEU A 66 -5.87 0.98 0.89
CA LEU A 66 -6.25 -0.40 0.64
C LEU A 66 -6.98 -0.50 -0.69
N TRP A 67 -6.62 -1.49 -1.50
CA TRP A 67 -7.22 -1.74 -2.82
C TRP A 67 -7.79 -3.16 -2.84
N THR A 68 -9.10 -3.29 -2.80
CA THR A 68 -9.74 -4.61 -2.69
C THR A 68 -11.14 -4.61 -3.28
N ALA A 69 -11.57 -5.76 -3.77
CA ALA A 69 -12.93 -6.00 -4.26
C ALA A 69 -13.85 -6.55 -3.18
N CYS A 70 -13.41 -6.62 -1.92
CA CYS A 70 -14.24 -7.11 -0.81
C CYS A 70 -15.51 -6.27 -0.65
N ASP A 71 -16.60 -6.92 -0.21
CA ASP A 71 -17.80 -6.18 0.19
C ASP A 71 -17.53 -5.36 1.46
N ARG A 72 -18.46 -4.47 1.79
CA ARG A 72 -18.28 -3.52 2.89
C ARG A 72 -18.07 -4.20 4.24
N THR A 73 -18.78 -5.28 4.50
CA THR A 73 -18.69 -5.98 5.79
C THR A 73 -17.29 -6.61 5.95
N LYS A 74 -16.79 -7.27 4.92
CA LYS A 74 -15.44 -7.85 4.93
C LYS A 74 -14.38 -6.77 5.00
N LEU A 75 -14.58 -5.68 4.28
CA LEU A 75 -13.64 -4.56 4.29
C LEU A 75 -13.50 -3.99 5.71
N ASP A 76 -14.60 -3.75 6.41
CA ASP A 76 -14.58 -3.23 7.78
C ASP A 76 -13.87 -4.20 8.72
N PHE A 77 -14.09 -5.50 8.55
CA PHE A 77 -13.38 -6.53 9.31
C PHE A 77 -11.86 -6.46 9.09
N TYR A 78 -11.42 -6.39 7.84
CA TYR A 78 -10.00 -6.34 7.52
C TYR A 78 -9.37 -5.04 8.03
N MET A 79 -10.02 -3.90 7.85
CA MET A 79 -9.50 -2.62 8.33
C MET A 79 -9.31 -2.62 9.83
N CYS A 80 -10.30 -3.14 10.57
CA CYS A 80 -10.24 -3.25 12.02
C CYS A 80 -9.10 -4.16 12.47
N ARG A 81 -8.94 -5.30 11.82
CA ARG A 81 -7.88 -6.26 12.17
C ARG A 81 -6.49 -5.71 11.85
N PHE A 82 -6.33 -5.03 10.73
CA PHE A 82 -5.06 -4.39 10.40
C PHE A 82 -4.70 -3.33 11.44
N GLU A 83 -5.67 -2.50 11.84
CA GLU A 83 -5.46 -1.52 12.92
C GLU A 83 -4.98 -2.19 14.21
N HIS A 84 -5.61 -3.29 14.58
CA HIS A 84 -5.21 -4.06 15.77
C HIS A 84 -3.76 -4.54 15.64
N ASP A 85 -3.32 -4.87 14.46
CA ASP A 85 -1.95 -5.35 14.19
C ASP A 85 -0.95 -4.21 13.95
N GLY A 86 -1.35 -2.95 14.12
CA GLY A 86 -0.47 -1.79 13.98
C GLY A 86 -0.29 -1.32 12.54
N ILE A 87 -1.22 -1.67 11.65
CA ILE A 87 -1.20 -1.30 10.24
C ILE A 87 -2.38 -0.38 9.97
N HIS A 88 -2.09 0.85 9.56
CA HIS A 88 -3.13 1.85 9.30
C HIS A 88 -3.26 2.15 7.81
N PHE A 89 -4.43 1.85 7.25
CA PHE A 89 -4.82 2.29 5.92
C PHE A 89 -5.71 3.53 6.06
N GLU A 90 -5.26 4.64 5.50
CA GLU A 90 -5.99 5.91 5.60
C GLU A 90 -7.30 5.86 4.81
N TYR A 91 -7.26 5.20 3.66
CA TYR A 91 -8.42 5.07 2.77
C TYR A 91 -8.52 3.66 2.22
N ALA A 92 -9.70 3.32 1.70
CA ALA A 92 -9.92 2.07 0.98
C ALA A 92 -10.60 2.39 -0.35
N ASN A 93 -10.00 1.96 -1.44
CA ASN A 93 -10.52 2.09 -2.81
C ASN A 93 -10.78 3.53 -3.27
N CYS A 94 -10.16 4.50 -2.62
CA CYS A 94 -10.27 5.92 -3.01
C CYS A 94 -9.09 6.72 -2.46
N ASN A 95 -8.87 7.90 -3.03
CA ASN A 95 -7.89 8.86 -2.52
C ASN A 95 -8.49 10.27 -2.58
N PRO A 96 -9.21 10.69 -1.53
CA PRO A 96 -9.84 12.00 -1.50
C PRO A 96 -8.84 13.16 -1.33
N GLU A 97 -7.57 12.87 -1.06
CA GLU A 97 -6.55 13.93 -0.90
C GLU A 97 -6.12 14.54 -2.22
N VAL A 98 -6.32 13.84 -3.35
CA VAL A 98 -5.95 14.35 -4.67
C VAL A 98 -7.20 14.71 -5.46
N GLN A 99 -7.35 16.00 -5.75
CA GLN A 99 -8.51 16.56 -6.42
C GLN A 99 -8.41 16.44 -7.95
N ASN A 100 -9.55 16.39 -8.61
CA ASN A 100 -9.60 16.47 -10.07
C ASN A 100 -9.06 17.82 -10.54
N THR A 101 -8.38 17.82 -11.68
CA THR A 101 -7.89 19.02 -12.34
C THR A 101 -8.50 19.10 -13.75
N HIS A 102 -8.19 20.16 -14.49
CA HIS A 102 -8.65 20.28 -15.87
C HIS A 102 -8.03 19.25 -16.83
N ILE A 103 -6.97 18.58 -16.41
CA ILE A 103 -6.28 17.56 -17.23
C ILE A 103 -6.38 16.15 -16.65
N SER A 104 -6.85 16.00 -15.41
CA SER A 104 -6.90 14.69 -14.73
C SER A 104 -8.18 14.53 -13.93
N CYS A 105 -8.84 13.39 -14.13
CA CYS A 105 -10.04 13.02 -13.37
C CYS A 105 -9.76 11.71 -12.63
N PHE A 106 -9.98 11.72 -11.32
CA PHE A 106 -9.70 10.58 -10.44
C PHE A 106 -10.98 9.91 -9.92
N ASP A 107 -12.11 10.12 -10.59
CA ASP A 107 -13.39 9.53 -10.17
C ASP A 107 -13.39 8.01 -10.28
N ASP A 108 -12.80 7.47 -11.36
CA ASP A 108 -12.76 6.04 -11.61
C ASP A 108 -11.40 5.41 -11.30
N LYS A 109 -10.34 6.21 -11.31
CA LYS A 109 -8.99 5.75 -11.03
C LYS A 109 -8.35 6.70 -10.04
N PHE A 110 -8.36 6.34 -8.76
CA PHE A 110 -7.76 7.20 -7.74
C PHE A 110 -6.23 7.28 -7.92
N TYR A 111 -5.66 8.40 -7.48
CA TYR A 111 -4.23 8.66 -7.62
C TYR A 111 -3.42 7.83 -6.63
N PHE A 112 -2.39 7.18 -7.12
CA PHE A 112 -1.37 6.53 -6.29
C PHE A 112 -0.01 6.56 -7.01
N ASN A 113 1.05 6.42 -6.23
CA ASN A 113 2.43 6.45 -6.74
C ASN A 113 3.03 5.05 -6.86
N VAL A 114 2.66 4.16 -5.95
CA VAL A 114 3.15 2.77 -5.93
C VAL A 114 1.96 1.85 -5.77
N GLY A 115 1.87 0.82 -6.62
CA GLY A 115 0.87 -0.23 -6.52
C GLY A 115 1.51 -1.54 -6.09
N ILE A 116 1.00 -2.15 -5.03
CA ILE A 116 1.44 -3.45 -4.53
C ILE A 116 0.27 -4.41 -4.69
N ASP A 117 0.32 -5.23 -5.72
CA ASP A 117 -0.75 -6.14 -6.12
C ASP A 117 -0.14 -7.32 -6.86
N ASP A 118 -0.55 -8.54 -6.51
CA ASP A 118 -0.05 -9.77 -7.16
C ASP A 118 -0.33 -9.76 -8.67
N LYS A 119 -1.41 -9.13 -9.10
CA LYS A 119 -1.75 -9.01 -10.52
C LYS A 119 -0.84 -8.06 -11.28
N PHE A 120 -0.11 -7.21 -10.58
CA PHE A 120 0.90 -6.33 -11.15
C PHE A 120 2.30 -6.95 -11.11
N GLY A 121 2.40 -8.21 -10.71
CA GLY A 121 3.66 -8.94 -10.66
C GLY A 121 4.36 -8.93 -9.31
N PHE A 122 3.71 -8.43 -8.27
CA PHE A 122 4.24 -8.50 -6.90
C PHE A 122 4.12 -9.93 -6.38
N ASP A 123 5.21 -10.52 -5.95
CA ASP A 123 5.22 -11.84 -5.35
C ASP A 123 5.15 -11.70 -3.82
N GLY A 124 3.99 -12.02 -3.25
CA GLY A 124 3.76 -11.87 -1.81
C GLY A 124 4.63 -12.76 -0.94
N ASP A 125 5.19 -13.85 -1.48
CA ASP A 125 6.07 -14.71 -0.71
C ASP A 125 7.50 -14.17 -0.59
N THR A 126 7.94 -13.32 -1.52
CA THR A 126 9.34 -12.88 -1.59
C THR A 126 9.52 -11.36 -1.59
N ASP A 127 8.57 -10.59 -2.10
CA ASP A 127 8.82 -9.20 -2.45
C ASP A 127 8.65 -8.20 -1.29
N TRP A 128 8.05 -8.62 -0.18
CA TRP A 128 7.98 -7.75 1.00
C TRP A 128 9.38 -7.44 1.57
N ALA A 129 10.33 -8.36 1.40
CA ALA A 129 11.73 -8.10 1.74
C ALA A 129 12.30 -6.96 0.89
N GLU A 130 11.95 -6.87 -0.39
CA GLU A 130 12.36 -5.76 -1.25
C GLU A 130 11.72 -4.43 -0.83
N VAL A 131 10.48 -4.46 -0.35
CA VAL A 131 9.83 -3.25 0.19
C VAL A 131 10.60 -2.73 1.40
N LEU A 132 10.94 -3.60 2.33
CA LEU A 132 11.73 -3.23 3.51
C LEU A 132 13.09 -2.64 3.10
N ALA A 133 13.77 -3.28 2.15
CA ALA A 133 15.06 -2.78 1.65
C ALA A 133 14.92 -1.40 0.99
N ALA A 134 13.84 -1.19 0.24
CA ALA A 134 13.58 0.10 -0.40
C ALA A 134 13.36 1.21 0.63
N LEU A 135 12.63 0.92 1.71
CA LEU A 135 12.42 1.88 2.80
C LEU A 135 13.74 2.24 3.50
N ASP A 136 14.59 1.24 3.73
CA ASP A 136 15.91 1.47 4.33
C ASP A 136 16.82 2.30 3.43
N ALA A 137 16.71 2.11 2.11
CA ALA A 137 17.50 2.88 1.14
C ALA A 137 17.02 4.33 0.99
N HIS A 138 15.77 4.62 1.40
CA HIS A 138 15.17 5.95 1.28
C HIS A 138 14.59 6.38 2.63
N PRO A 139 15.44 6.70 3.62
CA PRO A 139 14.94 7.08 4.95
C PRO A 139 14.10 8.36 4.86
N ALA A 140 13.06 8.41 5.71
CA ALA A 140 12.21 9.58 5.77
C ALA A 140 13.02 10.81 6.22
N SER A 141 12.72 11.97 5.63
CA SER A 141 13.31 13.23 6.06
C SER A 141 12.88 13.51 7.49
N ARG A 142 13.82 13.95 8.32
CA ARG A 142 13.51 14.41 9.67
C ARG A 142 12.81 15.77 9.58
N GLN A 143 11.77 15.88 10.32
CA GLN A 143 11.05 17.14 10.46
C GLN A 143 11.28 17.74 11.82
#